data_4d4b3211df306eee13c63278a0d3b0d5
#
_entry.id   4d4b3211df306eee13c63278a0d3b0d5
#
_cell.length_a   1.000
_cell.length_b   1.000
_cell.length_c   1.000
_cell.angle_alpha   90.00
_cell.angle_beta   90.00
_cell.angle_gamma   90.00
#
_symmetry.space_group_name_H-M   'P 1'
#
loop_
_entity.id
_entity.type
_entity.pdbx_description
1 polymer ?
#
loop_
_entity_poly.entity_id
_entity_poly.type
_entity_poly.pdbx_seq_one_letter_code
_entity_poly.pdbx_strand_id
1 'polypeptide(L)'
;CVILAYKKDRIKKVKGEPQWVGEVVDVEQEDGKIKKKTVYKEEDKKEFMSLVYGQWEYFADTKQQTKATFSMDIPSKAIKILTYKNDIVMDPFAGSGTSLVSAEILERRWIGIELSENYTKVAKDRVQHFIDKNRQMELGI
;
A
#
# COMPACT_ATOMS: atom_id res chain seq x y z
N CYS A 1 20.49 13.92 7.17
CA CYS A 1 19.85 13.48 5.92
C CYS A 1 20.57 12.24 5.42
N VAL A 2 19.94 11.07 5.48
CA VAL A 2 20.49 9.84 4.92
C VAL A 2 19.84 9.62 3.57
N ILE A 3 20.61 9.86 2.50
CA ILE A 3 20.19 9.53 1.14
C ILE A 3 20.57 8.07 0.89
N LEU A 4 19.60 7.17 0.87
CA LEU A 4 19.80 5.82 0.37
C LEU A 4 19.70 5.84 -1.16
N ALA A 5 20.86 5.95 -1.84
CA ALA A 5 20.92 5.79 -3.29
C ALA A 5 20.75 4.31 -3.65
N TYR A 6 19.73 4.01 -4.44
CA TYR A 6 19.43 2.66 -4.91
C TYR A 6 20.13 2.36 -6.24
N LYS A 7 20.96 1.32 -6.28
CA LYS A 7 21.63 0.89 -7.51
C LYS A 7 20.77 -0.13 -8.26
N LYS A 8 20.32 0.22 -9.45
CA LYS A 8 19.35 -0.52 -10.28
C LYS A 8 19.72 -1.98 -10.58
N ASP A 9 21.02 -2.31 -10.53
CA ASP A 9 21.54 -3.60 -11.02
C ASP A 9 21.47 -4.75 -10.00
N ARG A 10 20.97 -4.50 -8.79
CA ARG A 10 20.88 -5.52 -7.74
C ARG A 10 19.47 -5.82 -7.23
N ILE A 11 18.45 -5.34 -7.93
CA ILE A 11 17.09 -5.77 -7.61
C ILE A 11 16.90 -7.16 -8.21
N LYS A 12 17.17 -8.20 -7.44
CA LYS A 12 16.41 -9.43 -7.64
C LYS A 12 14.95 -9.00 -7.53
N LYS A 13 14.18 -9.11 -8.61
CA LYS A 13 12.72 -8.98 -8.57
C LYS A 13 12.22 -10.07 -7.62
N VAL A 14 12.22 -9.78 -6.33
CA VAL A 14 11.44 -10.55 -5.38
C VAL A 14 10.01 -10.20 -5.75
N LYS A 15 9.34 -11.09 -6.46
CA LYS A 15 7.92 -10.95 -6.73
C LYS A 15 7.22 -10.93 -5.39
N GLY A 16 6.76 -9.77 -4.96
CA GLY A 16 5.88 -9.65 -3.81
C GLY A 16 4.56 -10.38 -4.06
N GLU A 17 3.80 -10.62 -3.03
CA GLU A 17 2.47 -11.17 -3.17
C GLU A 17 1.54 -10.14 -3.83
N PRO A 18 0.77 -10.52 -4.86
CA PRO A 18 -0.15 -9.60 -5.52
C PRO A 18 -1.25 -9.15 -4.55
N GLN A 19 -1.74 -7.93 -4.72
CA GLN A 19 -2.85 -7.38 -3.95
C GLN A 19 -4.12 -8.20 -4.17
N TRP A 20 -4.36 -8.62 -5.41
CA TRP A 20 -5.50 -9.43 -5.82
C TRP A 20 -5.02 -10.78 -6.34
N VAL A 21 -5.56 -11.85 -5.79
CA VAL A 21 -5.22 -13.23 -6.17
C VAL A 21 -6.36 -13.81 -6.97
N GLY A 22 -6.09 -14.17 -8.22
CA GLY A 22 -7.05 -14.84 -9.08
C GLY A 22 -6.83 -16.34 -9.13
N GLU A 23 -7.89 -17.10 -9.37
CA GLU A 23 -7.84 -18.53 -9.60
C GLU A 23 -7.47 -18.82 -11.05
N VAL A 24 -6.57 -19.79 -11.26
CA VAL A 24 -6.22 -20.24 -12.61
C VAL A 24 -7.17 -21.34 -13.02
N VAL A 25 -7.96 -21.07 -14.05
CA VAL A 25 -8.91 -22.02 -14.62
C VAL A 25 -8.50 -22.43 -16.05
N ASP A 26 -8.75 -23.65 -16.40
CA ASP A 26 -8.56 -24.13 -17.75
C ASP A 26 -9.82 -23.80 -18.58
N VAL A 27 -9.62 -23.12 -19.71
CA VAL A 27 -10.69 -22.72 -20.63
C VAL A 27 -10.42 -23.36 -21.98
N GLU A 28 -11.38 -24.16 -22.44
CA GLU A 28 -11.35 -24.74 -23.79
C GLU A 28 -11.70 -23.67 -24.82
N GLN A 29 -10.85 -23.55 -25.86
CA GLN A 29 -11.08 -22.64 -26.97
C GLN A 29 -11.88 -23.32 -28.09
N GLU A 30 -12.44 -22.52 -28.99
CA GLU A 30 -13.24 -23.06 -30.15
C GLU A 30 -12.43 -24.01 -31.04
N ASP A 31 -11.10 -23.94 -31.01
CA ASP A 31 -10.20 -24.85 -31.72
C ASP A 31 -9.84 -26.13 -30.93
N GLY A 32 -10.49 -26.37 -29.79
CA GLY A 32 -10.26 -27.53 -28.90
C GLY A 32 -9.00 -27.45 -28.05
N LYS A 33 -8.28 -26.33 -28.06
CA LYS A 33 -7.08 -26.13 -27.20
C LYS A 33 -7.46 -25.62 -25.83
N ILE A 34 -6.80 -26.15 -24.82
CA ILE A 34 -6.95 -25.69 -23.43
C ILE A 34 -5.98 -24.53 -23.17
N LYS A 35 -6.53 -23.39 -22.73
CA LYS A 35 -5.77 -22.22 -22.33
C LYS A 35 -6.00 -21.91 -20.86
N LYS A 36 -4.93 -21.70 -20.10
CA LYS A 36 -5.02 -21.24 -18.71
C LYS A 36 -5.41 -19.77 -18.68
N LYS A 37 -6.48 -19.45 -17.94
CA LYS A 37 -6.97 -18.09 -17.71
C LYS A 37 -7.03 -17.81 -16.22
N THR A 38 -6.53 -16.64 -15.80
CA THR A 38 -6.70 -16.19 -14.43
C THR A 38 -8.04 -15.47 -14.29
N VAL A 39 -8.87 -15.93 -13.36
CA VAL A 39 -10.18 -15.36 -13.03
C VAL A 39 -10.09 -14.72 -11.66
N TYR A 40 -10.47 -13.45 -11.58
CA TYR A 40 -10.52 -12.69 -10.32
C TYR A 40 -11.96 -12.58 -9.85
N LYS A 41 -12.16 -12.44 -8.54
CA LYS A 41 -13.47 -12.14 -7.95
C LYS A 41 -14.02 -10.84 -8.51
N GLU A 42 -15.33 -10.72 -8.66
CA GLU A 42 -15.96 -9.52 -9.23
C GLU A 42 -15.73 -8.28 -8.33
N GLU A 43 -15.64 -8.46 -7.01
CA GLU A 43 -15.33 -7.40 -6.07
C GLU A 43 -13.92 -6.86 -6.30
N ASP A 44 -12.93 -7.75 -6.48
CA ASP A 44 -11.53 -7.38 -6.76
C ASP A 44 -11.40 -6.63 -8.08
N LYS A 45 -12.14 -7.07 -9.12
CA LYS A 45 -12.18 -6.37 -10.40
C LYS A 45 -12.78 -4.96 -10.27
N LYS A 46 -13.88 -4.83 -9.52
CA LYS A 46 -14.53 -3.53 -9.27
C LYS A 46 -13.60 -2.61 -8.50
N GLU A 47 -12.93 -3.11 -7.44
CA GLU A 47 -11.96 -2.33 -6.69
C GLU A 47 -10.83 -1.88 -7.62
N PHE A 48 -10.19 -2.78 -8.35
CA PHE A 48 -9.12 -2.45 -9.28
C PHE A 48 -9.55 -1.40 -10.29
N MET A 49 -10.70 -1.57 -10.94
CA MET A 49 -11.22 -0.62 -11.91
C MET A 49 -11.45 0.76 -11.28
N SER A 50 -11.99 0.84 -10.07
CA SER A 50 -12.20 2.11 -9.36
C SER A 50 -10.89 2.84 -9.08
N LEU A 51 -9.79 2.11 -8.89
CA LEU A 51 -8.48 2.67 -8.61
C LEU A 51 -7.78 3.19 -9.88
N VAL A 52 -7.96 2.52 -11.03
CA VAL A 52 -7.26 2.89 -12.29
C VAL A 52 -7.99 3.94 -13.12
N TYR A 53 -9.20 4.34 -12.76
CA TYR A 53 -9.95 5.38 -13.47
C TYR A 53 -9.28 6.77 -13.45
N GLY A 54 -8.23 6.95 -12.65
CA GLY A 54 -7.41 8.17 -12.66
C GLY A 54 -8.04 9.39 -11.99
N GLN A 55 -9.30 9.31 -11.56
CA GLN A 55 -9.98 10.35 -10.79
C GLN A 55 -10.44 9.77 -9.46
N TRP A 56 -9.87 10.27 -8.37
CA TRP A 56 -10.23 9.86 -7.02
C TRP A 56 -10.90 11.00 -6.28
N GLU A 57 -12.10 10.75 -5.81
CA GLU A 57 -12.77 11.64 -4.88
C GLU A 57 -12.33 11.32 -3.46
N TYR A 58 -12.01 12.32 -2.68
CA TYR A 58 -11.65 12.19 -1.27
C TYR A 58 -12.15 13.38 -0.48
N PHE A 59 -12.46 13.13 0.76
CA PHE A 59 -12.80 14.19 1.73
C PHE A 59 -11.55 14.61 2.48
N ALA A 60 -11.38 15.92 2.68
CA ALA A 60 -10.30 16.43 3.49
C ALA A 60 -10.43 15.91 4.94
N ASP A 61 -9.32 15.43 5.52
CA ASP A 61 -9.32 15.06 6.92
C ASP A 61 -9.47 16.32 7.78
N THR A 62 -10.57 16.40 8.52
CA THR A 62 -10.88 17.55 9.40
C THR A 62 -10.14 17.47 10.74
N LYS A 63 -9.58 16.31 11.10
CA LYS A 63 -8.78 16.12 12.32
C LYS A 63 -7.29 16.26 12.00
N GLN A 64 -6.88 17.46 11.62
CA GLN A 64 -5.50 17.73 11.25
C GLN A 64 -4.58 17.62 12.48
N GLN A 65 -3.62 16.70 12.43
CA GLN A 65 -2.52 16.61 13.40
C GLN A 65 -1.31 17.46 12.99
N THR A 66 -1.27 17.90 11.73
CA THR A 66 -0.24 18.78 11.17
C THR A 66 -0.88 19.75 10.17
N LYS A 67 -0.18 20.84 9.84
CA LYS A 67 -0.70 21.90 8.93
C LYS A 67 -1.02 21.43 7.52
N ALA A 68 -0.57 20.25 7.09
CA ALA A 68 -0.70 19.74 5.72
C ALA A 68 -1.04 18.24 5.69
N THR A 69 -1.93 17.78 6.56
CA THR A 69 -2.37 16.38 6.54
C THR A 69 -3.33 16.15 5.37
N PHE A 70 -3.07 15.13 4.57
CA PHE A 70 -3.98 14.67 3.52
C PHE A 70 -4.66 13.36 3.93
N SER A 71 -5.78 13.04 3.26
CA SER A 71 -6.54 11.81 3.55
C SER A 71 -5.70 10.56 3.32
N MET A 72 -5.85 9.57 4.17
CA MET A 72 -5.23 8.25 4.01
C MET A 72 -5.67 7.52 2.74
N ASP A 73 -6.80 7.91 2.14
CA ASP A 73 -7.31 7.32 0.90
C ASP A 73 -6.33 7.46 -0.27
N ILE A 74 -5.66 8.62 -0.37
CA ILE A 74 -4.73 8.90 -1.45
C ILE A 74 -3.54 7.94 -1.45
N PRO A 75 -2.72 7.86 -0.37
CA PRO A 75 -1.60 6.94 -0.34
C PRO A 75 -2.05 5.48 -0.36
N SER A 76 -3.17 5.14 0.26
CA SER A 76 -3.68 3.77 0.25
C SER A 76 -4.02 3.29 -1.16
N LYS A 77 -4.71 4.11 -1.96
CA LYS A 77 -5.01 3.81 -3.35
C LYS A 77 -3.74 3.68 -4.20
N ALA A 78 -2.82 4.64 -4.06
CA ALA A 78 -1.54 4.60 -4.78
C ALA A 78 -0.71 3.35 -4.43
N ILE A 79 -0.59 3.01 -3.15
CA ILE A 79 0.15 1.85 -2.69
C ILE A 79 -0.47 0.55 -3.25
N LYS A 80 -1.79 0.41 -3.22
CA LYS A 80 -2.48 -0.78 -3.76
C LYS A 80 -2.19 -1.00 -5.24
N ILE A 81 -2.16 0.06 -6.06
CA ILE A 81 -1.96 -0.04 -7.51
C ILE A 81 -0.49 -0.26 -7.87
N LEU A 82 0.41 0.42 -7.18
CA LEU A 82 1.81 0.55 -7.59
C LEU A 82 2.75 -0.45 -6.93
N THR A 83 2.28 -1.19 -5.90
CA THR A 83 3.13 -2.08 -5.11
C THR A 83 2.46 -3.42 -4.84
N TYR A 84 3.29 -4.43 -4.57
CA TYR A 84 2.84 -5.72 -4.03
C TYR A 84 2.96 -5.72 -2.49
N LYS A 85 2.28 -6.68 -1.84
CA LYS A 85 2.49 -6.93 -0.40
C LYS A 85 3.97 -7.22 -0.15
N ASN A 86 4.48 -6.79 1.01
CA ASN A 86 5.89 -6.86 1.41
C ASN A 86 6.88 -5.99 0.60
N ASP A 87 6.43 -5.21 -0.39
CA ASP A 87 7.27 -4.21 -1.02
C ASP A 87 7.63 -3.09 -0.04
N ILE A 88 8.62 -2.26 -0.42
CA ILE A 88 9.03 -1.10 0.36
C ILE A 88 8.40 0.16 -0.22
N VAL A 89 7.64 0.86 0.59
CA VAL A 89 7.12 2.20 0.32
C VAL A 89 8.03 3.22 1.00
N MET A 90 8.56 4.17 0.25
CA MET A 90 9.41 5.23 0.79
C MET A 90 8.73 6.59 0.63
N ASP A 91 8.67 7.33 1.74
CA ASP A 91 8.21 8.71 1.77
C ASP A 91 9.35 9.63 2.25
N PRO A 92 9.96 10.44 1.37
CA PRO A 92 11.06 11.32 1.73
C PRO A 92 10.62 12.57 2.50
N PHE A 93 9.31 12.81 2.65
CA PHE A 93 8.73 13.93 3.37
C PHE A 93 7.57 13.46 4.25
N ALA A 94 7.85 12.50 5.12
CA ALA A 94 6.84 11.71 5.83
C ALA A 94 5.87 12.53 6.69
N GLY A 95 6.27 13.72 7.16
CA GLY A 95 5.42 14.57 7.99
C GLY A 95 4.89 13.82 9.20
N SER A 96 3.56 13.77 9.31
CA SER A 96 2.88 13.00 10.37
C SER A 96 2.74 11.50 10.07
N GLY A 97 3.34 10.99 8.99
CA GLY A 97 3.42 9.57 8.67
C GLY A 97 2.17 8.96 8.02
N THR A 98 1.33 9.74 7.36
CA THR A 98 0.08 9.22 6.75
C THR A 98 0.35 8.12 5.72
N SER A 99 1.35 8.29 4.86
CA SER A 99 1.80 7.29 3.88
C SER A 99 2.38 6.04 4.55
N LEU A 100 3.12 6.21 5.65
CA LEU A 100 3.72 5.11 6.40
C LEU A 100 2.65 4.24 7.07
N VAL A 101 1.65 4.89 7.70
CA VAL A 101 0.49 4.20 8.28
C VAL A 101 -0.29 3.45 7.20
N SER A 102 -0.51 4.06 6.02
CA SER A 102 -1.18 3.39 4.91
C SER A 102 -0.40 2.18 4.42
N ALA A 103 0.94 2.27 4.35
CA ALA A 103 1.79 1.16 3.97
C ALA A 103 1.72 0.00 4.99
N GLU A 104 1.77 0.31 6.28
CA GLU A 104 1.64 -0.67 7.38
C GLU A 104 0.31 -1.43 7.30
N ILE A 105 -0.82 -0.70 7.20
CA ILE A 105 -2.16 -1.30 7.10
C ILE A 105 -2.28 -2.23 5.88
N LEU A 106 -1.59 -1.88 4.79
CA LEU A 106 -1.62 -2.63 3.54
C LEU A 106 -0.54 -3.73 3.46
N GLU A 107 0.13 -4.05 4.56
CA GLU A 107 1.18 -5.08 4.64
C GLU A 107 2.39 -4.77 3.73
N ARG A 108 2.74 -3.48 3.61
CA ARG A 108 3.98 -3.05 2.98
C ARG A 108 4.98 -2.61 4.03
N ARG A 109 6.26 -2.88 3.79
CA ARG A 109 7.33 -2.27 4.58
C ARG A 109 7.44 -0.80 4.21
N TRP A 110 7.93 0.02 5.12
CA TRP A 110 7.99 1.46 4.87
C TRP A 110 9.29 2.08 5.37
N ILE A 111 9.67 3.19 4.73
CA ILE A 111 10.77 4.06 5.12
C ILE A 111 10.25 5.48 5.07
N GLY A 112 10.28 6.18 6.20
CA GLY A 112 9.95 7.60 6.28
C GLY A 112 11.18 8.44 6.55
N ILE A 113 11.29 9.58 5.87
CA ILE A 113 12.32 10.60 6.12
C ILE A 113 11.59 11.89 6.50
N GLU A 114 11.96 12.46 7.64
CA GLU A 114 11.37 13.69 8.15
C GLU A 114 12.46 14.53 8.83
N LEU A 115 12.48 15.82 8.56
CA LEU A 115 13.46 16.75 9.12
C LEU A 115 13.07 17.21 10.53
N SER A 116 11.77 17.39 10.78
CA SER A 116 11.24 17.85 12.05
C SER A 116 11.20 16.72 13.08
N GLU A 117 11.92 16.85 14.18
CA GLU A 117 11.88 15.89 15.29
C GLU A 117 10.47 15.72 15.86
N ASN A 118 9.70 16.80 15.94
CA ASN A 118 8.32 16.75 16.42
C ASN A 118 7.44 15.91 15.48
N TYR A 119 7.54 16.10 14.17
CA TYR A 119 6.78 15.31 13.21
C TYR A 119 7.26 13.87 13.15
N THR A 120 8.57 13.63 13.28
CA THR A 120 9.12 12.27 13.41
C THR A 120 8.52 11.52 14.59
N LYS A 121 8.38 12.19 15.75
CA LYS A 121 7.74 11.60 16.93
C LYS A 121 6.28 11.28 16.66
N VAL A 122 5.52 12.23 16.12
CA VAL A 122 4.09 12.02 15.76
C VAL A 122 3.94 10.85 14.80
N ALA A 123 4.79 10.77 13.75
CA ALA A 123 4.75 9.68 12.78
C ALA A 123 5.01 8.32 13.43
N LYS A 124 6.04 8.23 14.28
CA LYS A 124 6.36 6.99 15.03
C LYS A 124 5.22 6.55 15.92
N ASP A 125 4.66 7.46 16.70
CA ASP A 125 3.56 7.16 17.63
C ASP A 125 2.32 6.68 16.86
N ARG A 126 2.01 7.31 15.73
CA ARG A 126 0.88 6.88 14.87
C ARG A 126 1.09 5.50 14.29
N VAL A 127 2.24 5.22 13.68
CA VAL A 127 2.52 3.91 13.09
C VAL A 127 2.52 2.84 14.19
N GLN A 128 3.17 3.11 15.33
CA GLN A 128 3.20 2.16 16.45
C GLN A 128 1.80 1.83 16.95
N HIS A 129 0.91 2.83 17.07
CA HIS A 129 -0.48 2.60 17.45
C HIS A 129 -1.19 1.60 16.52
N PHE A 130 -0.98 1.70 15.20
CA PHE A 130 -1.57 0.77 14.24
C PHE A 130 -0.95 -0.62 14.32
N ILE A 131 0.35 -0.74 14.53
CA ILE A 131 1.03 -2.02 14.74
C ILE A 131 0.45 -2.73 15.97
N ASP A 132 0.32 -2.02 17.08
CA ASP A 132 -0.19 -2.58 18.33
C ASP A 132 -1.64 -3.01 18.20
N LYS A 133 -2.47 -2.20 17.53
CA LYS A 133 -3.86 -2.54 17.26
C LYS A 133 -4.01 -3.78 16.39
N ASN A 134 -3.23 -3.92 15.33
CA ASN A 134 -3.25 -5.09 14.46
C ASN A 134 -2.83 -6.34 15.24
N ARG A 135 -1.78 -6.24 16.05
CA ARG A 135 -1.32 -7.36 16.90
C ARG A 135 -2.39 -7.80 17.91
N GLN A 136 -3.13 -6.84 18.51
CA GLN A 136 -4.24 -7.16 19.41
C GLN A 136 -5.36 -7.90 18.69
N MET A 137 -5.73 -7.47 17.48
CA MET A 137 -6.75 -8.15 16.67
C MET A 137 -6.34 -9.57 16.29
N GLU A 138 -5.06 -9.82 15.95
CA GLU A 138 -4.54 -11.16 15.65
C GLU A 138 -4.56 -12.07 16.88
N LEU A 139 -4.34 -11.53 18.08
CA LEU A 139 -4.35 -12.27 19.34
C LEU A 139 -5.75 -12.46 19.94
N GLY A 140 -6.77 -11.80 19.38
CA GLY A 140 -8.16 -11.89 19.82
C GLY A 140 -8.42 -11.21 21.17
N ILE A 141 -7.63 -10.22 21.53
CA ILE A 141 -7.72 -9.43 22.78
C ILE A 141 -7.97 -7.96 22.49
#